data_553dc50511d9583a5df943222d36f864
#
_entry.id   553dc50511d9583a5df943222d36f864
#
_cell.length_a   1.000
_cell.length_b   1.000
_cell.length_c   1.000
_cell.angle_alpha   90.00
_cell.angle_beta   90.00
_cell.angle_gamma   90.00
#
_symmetry.space_group_name_H-M   'P 1'
#
loop_
_entity.id
_entity.type
_entity.pdbx_description
1 polymer ?
#
loop_
_entity_poly.entity_id
_entity_poly.type
_entity_poly.pdbx_seq_one_letter_code
_entity_poly.pdbx_strand_id
1 'polypeptide(L)'
;MTPLKKSVTRRSEELYRDRSKFRRIVVTLHPAGFIGLRLEKCRREETLSIRAAYEAAVQTRVMRARADRRKNKPCLAKRGRL
;
A
#
# COMPACT_ATOMS: atom_id res chain seq x y z
N MET A 1 -2.34 12.20 -20.32
CA MET A 1 -1.86 12.13 -18.94
C MET A 1 -0.61 12.96 -18.76
N THR A 2 -0.52 13.70 -17.70
CA THR A 2 0.61 14.60 -17.47
C THR A 2 1.75 13.87 -16.77
N PRO A 3 2.96 13.88 -17.34
CA PRO A 3 4.08 13.22 -16.67
C PRO A 3 4.48 13.96 -15.39
N LEU A 4 5.02 13.21 -14.45
CA LEU A 4 5.48 13.76 -13.18
C LEU A 4 6.84 14.41 -13.39
N LYS A 5 6.93 15.71 -13.31
CA LYS A 5 8.18 16.45 -13.49
C LYS A 5 8.75 17.03 -12.22
N LYS A 6 7.92 17.23 -11.21
CA LYS A 6 8.35 17.79 -9.94
C LYS A 6 7.85 16.91 -8.82
N SER A 7 8.53 16.95 -7.69
CA SER A 7 8.09 16.21 -6.53
C SER A 7 6.77 16.77 -6.03
N VAL A 8 5.84 15.91 -5.72
CA VAL A 8 4.53 16.29 -5.20
C VAL A 8 4.33 15.63 -3.85
N THR A 9 4.10 16.44 -2.84
CA THR A 9 3.91 15.96 -1.48
C THR A 9 2.46 16.16 -1.04
N ARG A 10 1.85 15.13 -0.50
CA ARG A 10 0.50 15.20 0.03
C ARG A 10 0.40 14.43 1.33
N ARG A 11 -0.40 14.96 2.25
CA ARG A 11 -0.66 14.27 3.52
C ARG A 11 -1.85 13.34 3.31
N SER A 12 -1.70 12.09 3.68
CA SER A 12 -2.80 11.15 3.58
C SER A 12 -3.64 11.17 4.86
N GLU A 13 -4.79 10.54 4.81
CA GLU A 13 -5.63 10.39 5.99
C GLU A 13 -5.26 9.13 6.77
N GLU A 14 -4.32 8.35 6.25
CA GLU A 14 -3.92 7.11 6.89
C GLU A 14 -3.08 7.37 8.13
N LEU A 15 -3.42 6.73 9.22
CA LEU A 15 -2.70 6.88 10.49
C LEU A 15 -1.80 5.69 10.73
N TYR A 16 -0.63 5.98 11.21
CA TYR A 16 0.34 4.93 11.57
C TYR A 16 0.71 5.13 13.04
N ARG A 17 0.67 4.05 13.80
CA ARG A 17 1.02 4.13 15.21
C ARG A 17 2.53 4.16 15.35
N ASP A 18 3.04 5.27 15.91
CA ASP A 18 4.45 5.44 16.15
C ASP A 18 4.62 5.53 17.68
N ARG A 19 5.04 4.43 18.28
CA ARG A 19 5.14 4.31 19.72
C ARG A 19 3.75 4.47 20.35
N SER A 20 3.52 5.53 21.09
CA SER A 20 2.23 5.76 21.71
C SER A 20 1.38 6.80 20.99
N LYS A 21 1.86 7.29 19.86
CA LYS A 21 1.16 8.33 19.11
C LYS A 21 0.78 7.87 17.72
N PHE A 22 -0.32 8.41 17.22
CA PHE A 22 -0.72 8.16 15.84
C PHE A 22 -0.32 9.37 15.01
N ARG A 23 0.29 9.14 13.87
CA ARG A 23 0.71 10.19 12.96
C ARG A 23 0.26 9.86 11.56
N ARG A 24 -0.10 10.87 10.81
CA ARG A 24 -0.51 10.68 9.43
C ARG A 24 0.70 10.42 8.56
N ILE A 25 0.51 9.61 7.54
CA ILE A 25 1.58 9.30 6.60
C ILE A 25 1.56 10.35 5.50
N VAL A 26 2.73 10.96 5.26
CA VAL A 26 2.89 11.95 4.20
C VAL A 26 3.53 11.24 3.02
N VAL A 27 2.92 11.37 1.85
CA VAL A 27 3.37 10.72 0.64
C VAL A 27 3.97 11.74 -0.31
N THR A 28 5.15 11.45 -0.83
CA THR A 28 5.81 12.30 -1.81
C THR A 28 6.08 11.49 -3.07
N LEU A 29 5.64 12.01 -4.20
CA LEU A 29 5.92 11.38 -5.49
C LEU A 29 7.15 12.06 -6.07
N HIS A 30 8.21 11.30 -6.29
CA HIS A 30 9.44 11.82 -6.87
C HIS A 30 9.54 11.48 -8.35
N PRO A 31 9.91 12.43 -9.19
CA PRO A 31 9.99 12.16 -10.63
C PRO A 31 11.08 11.17 -11.00
N ALA A 32 11.98 10.88 -10.08
CA ALA A 32 13.04 9.91 -10.33
C ALA A 32 12.56 8.46 -10.30
N GLY A 33 11.29 8.23 -10.03
CA GLY A 33 10.72 6.88 -10.08
C GLY A 33 10.59 6.20 -8.74
N PHE A 34 10.49 6.96 -7.66
CA PHE A 34 10.25 6.38 -6.34
C PHE A 34 9.28 7.23 -5.53
N ILE A 35 8.73 6.62 -4.51
CA ILE A 35 7.76 7.23 -3.62
C ILE A 35 8.41 7.39 -2.26
N GLY A 36 8.31 8.58 -1.68
CA GLY A 36 8.78 8.82 -0.33
C GLY A 36 7.61 8.75 0.63
N LEU A 37 7.82 8.09 1.75
CA LEU A 37 6.81 7.95 2.79
C LEU A 37 7.42 8.38 4.11
N ARG A 38 6.78 9.31 4.80
CA ARG A 38 7.24 9.71 6.13
C ARG A 38 6.07 10.01 7.03
N LEU A 39 6.32 9.96 8.31
CA LEU A 39 5.29 10.31 9.27
C LEU A 39 5.27 11.82 9.45
N GLU A 40 4.10 12.36 9.68
CA GLU A 40 3.93 13.79 9.90
C GLU A 40 4.79 14.23 11.08
N LYS A 41 5.50 15.33 10.93
CA LYS A 41 6.42 15.88 11.92
C LYS A 41 7.70 15.07 12.13
N CYS A 42 7.92 14.07 11.33
CA CYS A 42 9.17 13.31 11.33
C CYS A 42 9.98 13.68 10.10
N ARG A 43 11.29 13.69 10.25
CA ARG A 43 12.18 14.04 9.13
C ARG A 43 12.56 12.84 8.29
N ARG A 44 12.51 11.66 8.89
CA ARG A 44 12.95 10.46 8.19
C ARG A 44 11.96 10.06 7.14
N GLU A 45 12.42 9.96 5.91
CA GLU A 45 11.60 9.52 4.79
C GLU A 45 12.06 8.13 4.35
N GLU A 46 11.11 7.22 4.27
CA GLU A 46 11.38 5.90 3.74
C GLU A 46 11.02 5.94 2.26
N THR A 47 11.85 5.41 1.41
CA THR A 47 11.61 5.45 -0.02
C THR A 47 11.35 4.06 -0.58
N LEU A 48 10.52 4.02 -1.60
CA LEU A 48 10.13 2.78 -2.26
C LEU A 48 10.03 3.05 -3.75
N SER A 49 10.60 2.21 -4.59
CA SER A 49 10.49 2.44 -6.02
C SER A 49 9.03 2.29 -6.45
N ILE A 50 8.64 3.05 -7.45
CA ILE A 50 7.27 2.98 -7.97
C ILE A 50 6.99 1.57 -8.49
N ARG A 51 7.99 0.95 -9.10
CA ARG A 51 7.86 -0.41 -9.60
C ARG A 51 7.59 -1.39 -8.46
N ALA A 52 8.35 -1.29 -7.37
CA ALA A 52 8.15 -2.16 -6.21
C ALA A 52 6.77 -1.93 -5.59
N ALA A 53 6.32 -0.68 -5.55
CA ALA A 53 4.99 -0.35 -5.03
C ALA A 53 3.90 -1.00 -5.90
N TYR A 54 4.06 -0.97 -7.21
CA TYR A 54 3.11 -1.58 -8.12
C TYR A 54 3.07 -3.10 -7.91
N GLU A 55 4.24 -3.71 -7.81
CA GLU A 55 4.32 -5.16 -7.58
C GLU A 55 3.66 -5.56 -6.26
N ALA A 56 3.90 -4.77 -5.22
CA ALA A 56 3.28 -5.03 -3.93
C ALA A 56 1.75 -4.90 -4.02
N ALA A 57 1.27 -3.94 -4.77
CA ALA A 57 -0.17 -3.75 -4.96
C ALA A 57 -0.79 -4.93 -5.70
N VAL A 58 -0.10 -5.45 -6.72
CA VAL A 58 -0.56 -6.61 -7.46
C VAL A 58 -0.63 -7.84 -6.54
N GLN A 59 0.39 -8.03 -5.71
CA GLN A 59 0.41 -9.15 -4.78
C GLN A 59 -0.72 -9.06 -3.77
N THR A 60 -0.99 -7.86 -3.27
CA THR A 60 -2.09 -7.65 -2.34
C THR A 60 -3.42 -8.02 -3.00
N ARG A 61 -3.61 -7.61 -4.24
CA ARG A 61 -4.84 -7.93 -4.96
C ARG A 61 -5.00 -9.45 -5.15
N VAL A 62 -3.91 -10.12 -5.52
CA VAL A 62 -3.94 -11.56 -5.71
C VAL A 62 -4.27 -12.28 -4.41
N MET A 63 -3.67 -11.85 -3.32
CA MET A 63 -3.92 -12.45 -2.01
C MET A 63 -5.36 -12.26 -1.56
N ARG A 64 -5.92 -11.08 -1.81
CA ARG A 64 -7.32 -10.83 -1.49
C ARG A 64 -8.25 -11.72 -2.31
N ALA A 65 -7.95 -11.87 -3.58
CA ALA A 65 -8.75 -12.72 -4.45
C ALA A 65 -8.73 -14.17 -3.98
N ARG A 66 -7.57 -14.63 -3.54
CA ARG A 66 -7.46 -15.99 -3.01
C ARG A 66 -8.23 -16.16 -1.72
N ALA A 67 -8.16 -15.19 -0.85
CA ALA A 67 -8.88 -15.23 0.41
C ALA A 67 -10.40 -15.25 0.15
N ASP A 68 -10.88 -14.44 -0.79
CA ASP A 68 -12.28 -14.41 -1.14
C ASP A 68 -12.74 -15.73 -1.71
N ARG A 69 -11.93 -16.36 -2.53
CA ARG A 69 -12.28 -17.67 -3.06
C ARG A 69 -12.41 -18.70 -1.96
N ARG A 70 -11.53 -18.66 -0.98
CA ARG A 70 -11.60 -19.57 0.14
C ARG A 70 -12.90 -19.37 0.92
N LYS A 71 -13.29 -18.13 1.12
CA LYS A 71 -14.50 -17.85 1.85
C LYS A 71 -15.74 -18.30 1.10
N ASN A 72 -15.74 -18.12 -0.21
CA ASN A 72 -16.89 -18.46 -1.00
C ASN A 72 -16.96 -19.94 -1.36
N LYS A 73 -15.89 -20.64 -1.15
CA LYS A 73 -15.78 -22.00 -1.58
C LYS A 73 -15.91 -23.07 -0.53
N PRO A 74 -15.92 -22.76 0.71
CA PRO A 74 -15.89 -23.77 1.74
C PRO A 74 -16.97 -24.81 1.64
N CYS A 75 -18.11 -24.40 1.32
CA CYS A 75 -19.18 -25.33 1.25
C CYS A 75 -18.99 -26.30 0.14
N LEU A 76 -18.48 -25.82 -0.94
CA LEU A 76 -18.29 -26.65 -2.05
C LEU A 76 -17.24 -27.63 -1.78
N ALA A 77 -16.20 -27.16 -1.32
CA ALA A 77 -15.07 -27.98 -1.06
C ALA A 77 -15.45 -29.06 -0.13
N LYS A 78 -16.28 -28.74 0.78
CA LYS A 78 -16.61 -29.70 1.66
C LYS A 78 -17.41 -30.66 1.14
N ARG A 79 -18.19 -30.32 0.40
CA ARG A 79 -19.03 -31.16 -0.07
C ARG A 79 -18.50 -31.98 -0.78
N GLY A 80 -17.71 -31.69 -1.15
CA GLY A 80 -17.07 -32.55 -1.89
C GLY A 80 -16.86 -33.77 -1.25
N ARG A 81 -17.01 -34.03 -0.63
CA ARG A 81 -16.81 -34.95 -0.24
C ARG A 81 -17.54 -35.58 0.24
N LEU A 82 -18.16 -35.54 0.02
CA LEU A 82 -18.87 -36.07 0.50
C LEU A 82 -19.09 -36.73 0.59
#